data_5c6f45bb6b33d7da4814e89609259f9f
#
_entry.id   5c6f45bb6b33d7da4814e89609259f9f
#
_cell.length_a   1.000
_cell.length_b   1.000
_cell.length_c   1.000
_cell.angle_alpha   90.00
_cell.angle_beta   90.00
_cell.angle_gamma   90.00
#
_symmetry.space_group_name_H-M   'P 1'
#
loop_
_entity.id
_entity.type
_entity.pdbx_description
1 polymer ?
#
loop_
_entity_poly.entity_id
_entity_poly.type
_entity_poly.pdbx_seq_one_letter_code
_entity_poly.pdbx_strand_id
1 'polypeptide(L)'
;MVQRWVDQPGDVLDDTEVPDEEPDAGPDLVDLLPAGHVPPGFLPVLQAYDYAGDEVTLVHADDARLRRMAVFDVLINNADRKGGHILAGVDGGVYGVDHGVSLHTEDKLRTVLWGWAGKPVDDDTLRDVAGLRDALLGDFDQTLRPHVTNREIDALYARTVGLLENPVMPSPDRRRPIPWPAF
;
A
#
# COMPACT_ATOMS: atom_id res chain seq x y z
N MET A 1 7.93 0.64 -19.06
CA MET A 1 7.61 1.38 -17.82
C MET A 1 8.87 2.09 -17.39
N VAL A 2 8.81 3.37 -17.06
CA VAL A 2 9.96 4.11 -16.49
C VAL A 2 9.62 4.34 -15.02
N GLN A 3 10.42 3.79 -14.11
CA GLN A 3 10.27 3.97 -12.67
C GLN A 3 11.46 4.81 -12.17
N ARG A 4 11.18 5.81 -11.33
CA ARG A 4 12.25 6.56 -10.66
C ARG A 4 12.92 5.63 -9.64
N TRP A 5 14.24 5.62 -9.64
CA TRP A 5 15.01 4.96 -8.59
C TRP A 5 14.71 5.62 -7.23
N VAL A 6 14.57 4.81 -6.20
CA VAL A 6 14.41 5.26 -4.81
C VAL A 6 15.59 4.71 -4.02
N ASP A 7 16.46 5.61 -3.54
CA ASP A 7 17.58 5.24 -2.70
C ASP A 7 17.05 4.80 -1.33
N GLN A 8 17.44 3.60 -0.90
CA GLN A 8 17.08 3.03 0.40
C GLN A 8 18.27 3.17 1.38
N PRO A 9 18.03 3.13 2.69
CA PRO A 9 19.10 3.27 3.69
C PRO A 9 20.26 2.29 3.55
N GLY A 10 20.04 1.11 2.96
CA GLY A 10 21.07 0.10 2.69
C GLY A 10 21.81 0.28 1.36
N ASP A 11 21.38 1.19 0.47
CA ASP A 11 22.00 1.39 -0.85
C ASP A 11 23.23 2.32 -0.80
N VAL A 12 23.43 3.04 0.30
CA VAL A 12 24.57 3.91 0.52
C VAL A 12 25.74 3.04 1.02
N LEU A 13 26.39 2.33 0.11
CA LEU A 13 27.64 1.63 0.39
C LEU A 13 28.76 2.67 0.52
N ASP A 14 29.08 3.07 1.75
CA ASP A 14 30.41 3.56 2.04
C ASP A 14 31.33 2.33 2.16
N ASP A 15 32.36 2.24 1.33
CA ASP A 15 33.31 1.10 1.24
C ASP A 15 34.16 0.90 2.52
N THR A 16 33.82 1.55 3.63
CA THR A 16 34.51 1.47 4.89
C THR A 16 33.60 0.96 6.01
N GLU A 17 33.83 -0.29 6.40
CA GLU A 17 33.31 -0.96 7.60
C GLU A 17 31.86 -1.43 7.51
N VAL A 18 31.68 -2.72 7.22
CA VAL A 18 30.48 -3.46 7.61
C VAL A 18 30.50 -3.55 9.14
N PRO A 19 29.55 -2.95 9.88
CA PRO A 19 29.46 -3.18 11.32
C PRO A 19 29.10 -4.66 11.55
N ASP A 20 29.82 -5.35 12.43
CA ASP A 20 29.54 -6.75 12.79
C ASP A 20 28.20 -6.96 13.54
N GLU A 21 27.49 -5.89 13.85
CA GLU A 21 26.12 -5.88 14.40
C GLU A 21 25.32 -4.78 13.69
N GLU A 22 24.29 -5.16 12.92
CA GLU A 22 23.26 -4.21 12.55
C GLU A 22 22.67 -3.64 13.84
N PRO A 23 22.55 -2.30 14.00
CA PRO A 23 21.80 -1.75 15.11
C PRO A 23 20.41 -2.35 15.04
N ASP A 24 19.83 -2.72 16.19
CA ASP A 24 18.44 -3.18 16.34
C ASP A 24 17.51 -2.15 15.70
N ALA A 25 17.48 -2.17 14.37
CA ALA A 25 16.56 -1.40 13.56
C ALA A 25 15.20 -1.97 13.89
N GLY A 26 14.37 -1.20 14.56
CA GLY A 26 13.00 -1.62 14.88
C GLY A 26 12.29 -2.18 13.64
N PRO A 27 11.10 -2.79 13.80
CA PRO A 27 10.43 -3.45 12.69
C PRO A 27 10.25 -2.53 11.48
N ASP A 28 10.41 -3.09 10.29
CA ASP A 28 10.17 -2.41 9.02
C ASP A 28 8.74 -1.86 8.93
N LEU A 29 8.50 -0.96 7.95
CA LEU A 29 7.16 -0.38 7.74
C LEU A 29 6.06 -1.46 7.56
N VAL A 30 6.41 -2.63 7.06
CA VAL A 30 5.59 -3.85 7.01
C VAL A 30 6.48 -5.01 7.42
N ASP A 31 6.04 -5.83 8.39
CA ASP A 31 6.88 -6.88 8.95
C ASP A 31 6.08 -8.12 9.38
N LEU A 32 6.79 -9.24 9.57
CA LEU A 32 6.28 -10.48 10.17
C LEU A 32 6.89 -10.64 11.57
N LEU A 33 6.08 -10.45 12.58
CA LEU A 33 6.52 -10.52 13.98
C LEU A 33 6.00 -11.81 14.64
N PRO A 34 6.65 -12.29 15.73
CA PRO A 34 6.14 -13.44 16.49
C PRO A 34 4.67 -13.25 16.88
N ALA A 35 3.90 -14.34 16.86
CA ALA A 35 2.47 -14.31 17.11
C ALA A 35 2.12 -13.58 18.42
N GLY A 36 1.15 -12.68 18.33
CA GLY A 36 0.69 -11.88 19.48
C GLY A 36 1.61 -10.72 19.87
N HIS A 37 2.75 -10.56 19.20
CA HIS A 37 3.64 -9.41 19.41
C HIS A 37 3.33 -8.31 18.41
N VAL A 38 2.61 -7.27 18.85
CA VAL A 38 2.34 -6.05 18.06
C VAL A 38 2.93 -4.87 18.80
N PRO A 39 4.06 -4.30 18.34
CA PRO A 39 4.70 -3.18 19.01
C PRO A 39 3.81 -1.93 18.97
N PRO A 40 4.00 -0.97 19.90
CA PRO A 40 3.37 0.34 19.81
C PRO A 40 3.66 1.00 18.46
N GLY A 41 2.64 1.60 17.82
CA GLY A 41 2.77 2.24 16.53
C GLY A 41 2.61 1.29 15.33
N PHE A 42 2.27 0.01 15.57
CA PHE A 42 1.94 -0.95 14.53
C PHE A 42 0.50 -1.44 14.62
N LEU A 43 -0.04 -1.82 13.48
CA LEU A 43 -1.39 -2.37 13.33
C LEU A 43 -1.31 -3.81 12.83
N PRO A 44 -2.00 -4.77 13.47
CA PRO A 44 -2.05 -6.15 13.02
C PRO A 44 -2.94 -6.27 11.77
N VAL A 45 -2.52 -7.11 10.84
CA VAL A 45 -3.23 -7.39 9.59
C VAL A 45 -3.83 -8.79 9.61
N LEU A 46 -2.99 -9.82 9.84
CA LEU A 46 -3.42 -11.21 9.93
C LEU A 46 -2.40 -12.05 10.71
N GLN A 47 -2.85 -13.22 11.17
CA GLN A 47 -1.98 -14.28 11.70
C GLN A 47 -1.70 -15.28 10.57
N ALA A 48 -0.47 -15.77 10.50
CA ALA A 48 0.02 -16.71 9.50
C ALA A 48 1.03 -17.68 10.11
N TYR A 49 1.54 -18.56 9.28
CA TYR A 49 2.72 -19.39 9.60
C TYR A 49 3.85 -19.01 8.64
N ASP A 50 5.05 -18.88 9.16
CA ASP A 50 6.24 -18.69 8.36
C ASP A 50 6.70 -20.00 7.69
N TYR A 51 7.84 -19.96 6.97
CA TYR A 51 8.39 -21.14 6.30
C TYR A 51 8.93 -22.20 7.26
N ALA A 52 9.25 -21.84 8.52
CA ALA A 52 9.66 -22.77 9.56
C ALA A 52 8.45 -23.44 10.24
N GLY A 53 7.25 -22.91 10.02
CA GLY A 53 6.01 -23.36 10.64
C GLY A 53 5.71 -22.65 11.95
N ASP A 54 6.41 -21.58 12.27
CA ASP A 54 6.18 -20.76 13.46
C ASP A 54 5.02 -19.78 13.22
N GLU A 55 4.19 -19.57 14.25
CA GLU A 55 3.10 -18.60 14.18
C GLU A 55 3.65 -17.18 14.17
N VAL A 56 3.22 -16.39 13.18
CA VAL A 56 3.61 -14.99 12.99
C VAL A 56 2.39 -14.10 12.80
N THR A 57 2.56 -12.82 13.10
CA THR A 57 1.57 -11.78 12.82
C THR A 57 2.14 -10.83 11.76
N LEU A 58 1.46 -10.70 10.62
CA LEU A 58 1.74 -9.63 9.67
C LEU A 58 1.26 -8.33 10.27
N VAL A 59 2.15 -7.35 10.34
CA VAL A 59 1.89 -6.02 10.87
C VAL A 59 2.33 -4.96 9.87
N HIS A 60 1.81 -3.75 9.98
CA HIS A 60 2.39 -2.56 9.36
C HIS A 60 2.36 -1.37 10.31
N ALA A 61 3.25 -0.41 10.10
CA ALA A 61 3.29 0.81 10.90
C ALA A 61 1.98 1.62 10.76
N ASP A 62 1.52 2.22 11.86
CA ASP A 62 0.42 3.21 11.85
C ASP A 62 0.96 4.57 11.41
N ASP A 63 1.34 4.65 10.13
CA ASP A 63 1.98 5.80 9.50
C ASP A 63 1.01 6.45 8.49
N ALA A 64 0.87 7.78 8.56
CA ALA A 64 -0.03 8.52 7.68
C ALA A 64 0.32 8.36 6.19
N ARG A 65 1.60 8.19 5.84
CA ARG A 65 2.05 7.96 4.45
C ARG A 65 1.59 6.60 3.94
N LEU A 66 1.69 5.54 4.77
CA LEU A 66 1.16 4.21 4.47
C LEU A 66 -0.36 4.24 4.35
N ARG A 67 -1.03 5.00 5.21
CA ARG A 67 -2.49 5.14 5.16
C ARG A 67 -2.95 5.79 3.84
N ARG A 68 -2.25 6.83 3.37
CA ARG A 68 -2.50 7.42 2.05
C ARG A 68 -2.23 6.43 0.92
N MET A 69 -1.18 5.61 1.04
CA MET A 69 -0.87 4.54 0.08
C MET A 69 -1.98 3.47 0.07
N ALA A 70 -2.53 3.09 1.23
CA ALA A 70 -3.65 2.17 1.31
C ALA A 70 -4.90 2.72 0.59
N VAL A 71 -5.20 4.02 0.75
CA VAL A 71 -6.27 4.69 0.00
C VAL A 71 -5.97 4.67 -1.50
N PHE A 72 -4.74 4.98 -1.91
CA PHE A 72 -4.33 4.91 -3.31
C PHE A 72 -4.53 3.50 -3.89
N ASP A 73 -4.14 2.45 -3.16
CA ASP A 73 -4.35 1.05 -3.58
C ASP A 73 -5.85 0.72 -3.77
N VAL A 74 -6.73 1.25 -2.90
CA VAL A 74 -8.19 1.13 -3.06
C VAL A 74 -8.67 1.77 -4.37
N LEU A 75 -8.22 2.99 -4.66
CA LEU A 75 -8.63 3.74 -5.85
C LEU A 75 -8.17 3.04 -7.13
N ILE A 76 -6.90 2.67 -7.22
CA ILE A 76 -6.35 1.98 -8.39
C ILE A 76 -6.69 0.49 -8.43
N ASN A 77 -7.35 -0.06 -7.38
CA ASN A 77 -7.67 -1.48 -7.26
C ASN A 77 -6.41 -2.35 -7.39
N ASN A 78 -5.37 -2.01 -6.63
CA ASN A 78 -4.10 -2.73 -6.67
C ASN A 78 -4.28 -4.18 -6.21
N ALA A 79 -3.92 -5.13 -7.05
CA ALA A 79 -4.10 -6.55 -6.77
C ALA A 79 -2.84 -7.24 -6.23
N ASP A 80 -1.76 -6.48 -5.93
CA ASP A 80 -0.49 -7.08 -5.50
C ASP A 80 0.37 -6.14 -4.62
N ARG A 81 -0.23 -5.40 -3.66
CA ARG A 81 0.56 -4.60 -2.71
C ARG A 81 1.19 -5.50 -1.65
N LYS A 82 2.44 -5.85 -1.83
CA LYS A 82 3.29 -6.63 -0.92
C LYS A 82 4.07 -5.73 0.04
N GLY A 83 4.63 -6.29 1.10
CA GLY A 83 5.57 -5.61 1.99
C GLY A 83 6.78 -5.08 1.23
N GLY A 84 7.42 -5.91 0.42
CA GLY A 84 8.57 -5.52 -0.42
C GLY A 84 8.26 -4.51 -1.54
N HIS A 85 6.98 -4.15 -1.77
CA HIS A 85 6.60 -3.06 -2.68
C HIS A 85 6.45 -1.70 -1.97
N ILE A 86 6.84 -1.62 -0.70
CA ILE A 86 6.80 -0.42 0.12
C ILE A 86 8.23 -0.10 0.56
N LEU A 87 8.78 0.99 0.04
CA LEU A 87 10.16 1.37 0.26
C LEU A 87 10.24 2.60 1.16
N ALA A 88 11.10 2.53 2.18
CA ALA A 88 11.51 3.69 2.94
C ALA A 88 12.70 4.36 2.22
N GLY A 89 12.54 5.60 1.79
CA GLY A 89 13.62 6.34 1.14
C GLY A 89 14.54 7.04 2.13
N VAL A 90 15.80 7.26 1.76
CA VAL A 90 16.79 8.03 2.55
C VAL A 90 16.36 9.47 2.82
N ASP A 91 15.44 10.01 2.02
CA ASP A 91 14.83 11.33 2.19
C ASP A 91 13.69 11.34 3.23
N GLY A 92 13.45 10.23 3.91
CA GLY A 92 12.34 10.03 4.83
C GLY A 92 10.99 9.85 4.14
N GLY A 93 10.95 9.71 2.81
CA GLY A 93 9.75 9.39 2.04
C GLY A 93 9.34 7.93 2.21
N VAL A 94 8.08 7.62 1.89
CA VAL A 94 7.58 6.26 1.74
C VAL A 94 7.04 6.11 0.32
N TYR A 95 7.54 5.11 -0.39
CA TYR A 95 7.29 4.93 -1.82
C TYR A 95 6.65 3.58 -2.09
N GLY A 96 5.57 3.58 -2.87
CA GLY A 96 5.01 2.37 -3.43
C GLY A 96 5.60 2.09 -4.80
N VAL A 97 6.01 0.87 -5.04
CA VAL A 97 6.53 0.41 -6.34
C VAL A 97 5.67 -0.73 -6.90
N ASP A 98 5.94 -1.14 -8.14
CA ASP A 98 5.29 -2.28 -8.82
C ASP A 98 3.76 -2.23 -8.85
N HIS A 99 3.21 -1.21 -9.52
CA HIS A 99 1.76 -1.05 -9.72
C HIS A 99 1.24 -1.75 -10.99
N GLY A 100 1.99 -2.71 -11.53
CA GLY A 100 1.66 -3.38 -12.80
C GLY A 100 0.35 -4.18 -12.79
N VAL A 101 -0.17 -4.54 -11.61
CA VAL A 101 -1.41 -5.30 -11.46
C VAL A 101 -2.48 -4.43 -10.82
N SER A 102 -2.92 -3.39 -11.54
CA SER A 102 -3.87 -2.38 -11.06
C SER A 102 -4.97 -2.09 -12.11
N LEU A 103 -5.94 -1.30 -11.73
CA LEU A 103 -7.02 -0.74 -12.55
C LEU A 103 -8.02 -1.76 -13.12
N HIS A 104 -8.00 -3.03 -12.68
CA HIS A 104 -9.00 -3.99 -13.12
C HIS A 104 -10.42 -3.51 -12.81
N THR A 105 -11.37 -3.82 -13.69
CA THR A 105 -12.78 -3.40 -13.56
C THR A 105 -13.52 -4.13 -12.44
N GLU A 106 -13.18 -5.39 -12.18
CA GLU A 106 -13.71 -6.15 -11.03
C GLU A 106 -12.87 -5.84 -9.78
N ASP A 107 -13.46 -5.97 -8.60
CA ASP A 107 -12.75 -5.82 -7.33
C ASP A 107 -11.69 -6.93 -7.16
N LYS A 108 -10.43 -6.53 -7.22
CA LYS A 108 -9.24 -7.39 -7.11
C LYS A 108 -8.29 -6.92 -6.00
N LEU A 109 -8.66 -5.91 -5.23
CA LEU A 109 -7.78 -5.32 -4.22
C LEU A 109 -7.16 -6.40 -3.33
N ARG A 110 -5.82 -6.45 -3.30
CA ARG A 110 -5.01 -7.27 -2.41
C ARG A 110 -3.86 -6.44 -1.90
N THR A 111 -3.80 -6.28 -0.60
CA THR A 111 -2.81 -5.42 0.04
C THR A 111 -2.43 -5.95 1.42
N VAL A 112 -1.22 -5.66 1.86
CA VAL A 112 -0.79 -5.88 3.24
C VAL A 112 -1.20 -4.73 4.18
N LEU A 113 -1.87 -3.70 3.67
CA LEU A 113 -2.21 -2.47 4.42
C LEU A 113 -3.66 -2.47 4.97
N TRP A 114 -4.11 -3.58 5.54
CA TRP A 114 -5.48 -3.73 6.06
C TRP A 114 -5.68 -3.24 7.50
N GLY A 115 -4.67 -2.79 8.21
CA GLY A 115 -4.79 -2.36 9.61
C GLY A 115 -5.77 -1.22 9.85
N TRP A 116 -6.12 -0.45 8.80
CA TRP A 116 -7.16 0.59 8.86
C TRP A 116 -8.54 0.15 8.34
N ALA A 117 -8.76 -1.15 8.10
CA ALA A 117 -10.06 -1.64 7.63
C ALA A 117 -11.20 -1.17 8.55
N GLY A 118 -12.27 -0.63 7.97
CA GLY A 118 -13.41 -0.08 8.71
C GLY A 118 -13.15 1.27 9.41
N LYS A 119 -11.98 1.87 9.26
CA LYS A 119 -11.67 3.20 9.82
C LYS A 119 -12.03 4.30 8.85
N PRO A 120 -12.48 5.48 9.35
CA PRO A 120 -12.73 6.63 8.48
C PRO A 120 -11.47 7.07 7.74
N VAL A 121 -11.59 7.49 6.50
CA VAL A 121 -10.54 8.20 5.77
C VAL A 121 -10.48 9.64 6.28
N ASP A 122 -9.28 10.19 6.43
CA ASP A 122 -9.10 11.57 6.91
C ASP A 122 -9.48 12.62 5.85
N ASP A 123 -9.84 13.84 6.32
CA ASP A 123 -10.34 14.90 5.47
C ASP A 123 -9.31 15.39 4.43
N ASP A 124 -8.01 15.35 4.75
CA ASP A 124 -6.95 15.76 3.84
C ASP A 124 -6.86 14.78 2.66
N THR A 125 -6.86 13.50 2.96
CA THR A 125 -6.90 12.45 1.94
C THR A 125 -8.19 12.51 1.11
N LEU A 126 -9.36 12.77 1.75
CA LEU A 126 -10.63 12.92 1.02
C LEU A 126 -10.63 14.14 0.08
N ARG A 127 -9.95 15.22 0.44
CA ARG A 127 -9.77 16.36 -0.49
C ARG A 127 -8.98 15.98 -1.74
N ASP A 128 -7.93 15.18 -1.58
CA ASP A 128 -7.16 14.67 -2.71
C ASP A 128 -7.98 13.70 -3.58
N VAL A 129 -8.78 12.84 -2.95
CA VAL A 129 -9.71 11.94 -3.66
C VAL A 129 -10.76 12.74 -4.45
N ALA A 130 -11.28 13.85 -3.89
CA ALA A 130 -12.18 14.74 -4.60
C ALA A 130 -11.47 15.43 -5.78
N GLY A 131 -10.20 15.83 -5.60
CA GLY A 131 -9.37 16.34 -6.69
C GLY A 131 -9.19 15.34 -7.83
N LEU A 132 -8.98 14.06 -7.50
CA LEU A 132 -8.91 12.99 -8.51
C LEU A 132 -10.24 12.84 -9.26
N ARG A 133 -11.38 12.85 -8.56
CA ARG A 133 -12.70 12.81 -9.20
C ARG A 133 -12.85 13.93 -10.24
N ASP A 134 -12.50 15.15 -9.85
CA ASP A 134 -12.65 16.32 -10.71
C ASP A 134 -11.66 16.26 -11.89
N ALA A 135 -10.45 15.78 -11.68
CA ALA A 135 -9.47 15.55 -12.72
C ALA A 135 -9.94 14.49 -13.75
N LEU A 136 -10.57 13.41 -13.29
CA LEU A 136 -11.14 12.37 -14.15
C LEU A 136 -12.32 12.86 -14.99
N LEU A 137 -13.03 13.89 -14.55
CA LEU A 137 -14.09 14.55 -15.33
C LEU A 137 -13.51 15.58 -16.34
N GLY A 138 -12.23 15.92 -16.23
CA GLY A 138 -11.51 16.88 -17.06
C GLY A 138 -10.48 16.24 -17.99
N ASP A 139 -9.35 16.91 -18.16
CA ASP A 139 -8.30 16.53 -19.14
C ASP A 139 -7.50 15.29 -18.73
N PHE A 140 -7.52 14.90 -17.44
CA PHE A 140 -6.79 13.72 -16.98
C PHE A 140 -7.35 12.42 -17.58
N ASP A 141 -8.65 12.33 -17.80
CA ASP A 141 -9.27 11.24 -18.55
C ASP A 141 -8.61 11.05 -19.94
N GLN A 142 -8.38 12.13 -20.66
CA GLN A 142 -7.72 12.10 -21.97
C GLN A 142 -6.26 11.62 -21.88
N THR A 143 -5.58 11.95 -20.76
CA THR A 143 -4.20 11.48 -20.50
C THR A 143 -4.16 9.97 -20.23
N LEU A 144 -5.19 9.41 -19.60
CA LEU A 144 -5.25 7.98 -19.30
C LEU A 144 -5.62 7.11 -20.52
N ARG A 145 -6.47 7.59 -21.42
CA ARG A 145 -7.01 6.82 -22.57
C ARG A 145 -5.99 6.11 -23.47
N PRO A 146 -4.77 6.63 -23.68
CA PRO A 146 -3.74 5.91 -24.44
C PRO A 146 -3.17 4.69 -23.71
N HIS A 147 -3.38 4.57 -22.39
CA HIS A 147 -2.71 3.60 -21.52
C HIS A 147 -3.66 2.56 -20.94
N VAL A 148 -4.94 2.92 -20.74
CA VAL A 148 -5.96 2.08 -20.13
C VAL A 148 -7.28 2.19 -20.90
N THR A 149 -8.13 1.18 -20.76
CA THR A 149 -9.44 1.16 -21.45
C THR A 149 -10.44 2.11 -20.80
N ASN A 150 -11.45 2.54 -21.55
CA ASN A 150 -12.55 3.35 -21.00
C ASN A 150 -13.23 2.66 -19.81
N ARG A 151 -13.39 1.34 -19.84
CA ARG A 151 -14.00 0.57 -18.74
C ARG A 151 -13.16 0.63 -17.46
N GLU A 152 -11.84 0.64 -17.57
CA GLU A 152 -10.93 0.78 -16.43
C GLU A 152 -10.98 2.19 -15.87
N ILE A 153 -11.10 3.23 -16.73
CA ILE A 153 -11.30 4.62 -16.30
C ILE A 153 -12.64 4.77 -15.58
N ASP A 154 -13.72 4.23 -16.15
CA ASP A 154 -15.05 4.25 -15.54
C ASP A 154 -15.04 3.55 -14.16
N ALA A 155 -14.33 2.43 -14.03
CA ALA A 155 -14.20 1.71 -12.79
C ALA A 155 -13.34 2.50 -11.75
N LEU A 156 -12.28 3.17 -12.18
CA LEU A 156 -11.51 4.08 -11.32
C LEU A 156 -12.38 5.22 -10.81
N TYR A 157 -13.15 5.86 -11.70
CA TYR A 157 -14.08 6.91 -11.34
C TYR A 157 -15.15 6.41 -10.34
N ALA A 158 -15.73 5.25 -10.58
CA ALA A 158 -16.73 4.66 -9.69
C ALA A 158 -16.16 4.37 -8.29
N ARG A 159 -14.93 3.88 -8.16
CA ARG A 159 -14.25 3.67 -6.86
C ARG A 159 -13.97 5.00 -6.17
N THR A 160 -13.57 6.02 -6.93
CA THR A 160 -13.30 7.37 -6.39
C THR A 160 -14.58 7.98 -5.81
N VAL A 161 -15.69 7.92 -6.54
CA VAL A 161 -17.00 8.40 -6.07
C VAL A 161 -17.49 7.59 -4.87
N GLY A 162 -17.40 6.26 -4.95
CA GLY A 162 -17.82 5.37 -3.86
C GLY A 162 -17.08 5.63 -2.54
N LEU A 163 -15.78 5.95 -2.59
CA LEU A 163 -15.02 6.30 -1.40
C LEU A 163 -15.39 7.69 -0.84
N LEU A 164 -15.78 8.63 -1.69
CA LEU A 164 -16.28 9.94 -1.25
C LEU A 164 -17.68 9.84 -0.61
N GLU A 165 -18.54 8.96 -1.14
CA GLU A 165 -19.89 8.73 -0.61
C GLU A 165 -19.87 7.95 0.70
N ASN A 166 -18.94 7.02 0.84
CA ASN A 166 -18.71 6.26 2.06
C ASN A 166 -17.22 6.34 2.45
N PRO A 167 -16.79 7.36 3.19
CA PRO A 167 -15.39 7.65 3.48
C PRO A 167 -14.79 6.72 4.54
N VAL A 168 -14.89 5.42 4.32
CA VAL A 168 -14.41 4.36 5.20
C VAL A 168 -13.54 3.40 4.41
N MET A 169 -12.39 3.03 4.98
CA MET A 169 -11.52 2.00 4.39
C MET A 169 -12.27 0.67 4.27
N PRO A 170 -12.24 0.02 3.10
CA PRO A 170 -12.93 -1.26 2.91
C PRO A 170 -12.38 -2.34 3.84
N SER A 171 -13.20 -3.37 4.08
CA SER A 171 -12.81 -4.56 4.85
C SER A 171 -12.22 -5.64 3.95
N PRO A 172 -11.35 -6.53 4.49
CA PRO A 172 -10.72 -7.64 3.76
C PRO A 172 -11.67 -8.85 3.59
N ASP A 173 -12.93 -8.62 3.22
CA ASP A 173 -13.99 -9.64 3.08
C ASP A 173 -13.96 -10.39 1.74
N ARG A 174 -12.89 -10.22 0.96
CA ARG A 174 -12.62 -10.88 -0.32
C ARG A 174 -12.06 -12.28 -0.13
N ARG A 175 -12.21 -13.13 -1.13
CA ARG A 175 -11.68 -14.51 -1.09
C ARG A 175 -10.16 -14.59 -0.87
N ARG A 176 -9.40 -13.59 -1.37
CA ARG A 176 -7.94 -13.48 -1.22
C ARG A 176 -7.56 -12.02 -1.03
N PRO A 177 -7.70 -11.46 0.18
CA PRO A 177 -7.44 -10.04 0.42
C PRO A 177 -5.95 -9.70 0.49
N ILE A 178 -5.08 -10.70 0.69
CA ILE A 178 -3.62 -10.53 0.78
C ILE A 178 -2.98 -11.08 -0.50
N PRO A 179 -1.96 -10.40 -1.08
CA PRO A 179 -1.15 -10.97 -2.16
C PRO A 179 -0.36 -12.17 -1.66
N TRP A 180 0.05 -13.06 -2.56
CA TRP A 180 0.88 -14.20 -2.23
C TRP A 180 2.09 -14.29 -3.17
N PRO A 181 3.32 -14.37 -2.63
CA PRO A 181 3.67 -14.15 -1.22
C PRO A 181 3.36 -12.73 -0.75
N ALA A 182 3.33 -12.49 0.59
CA ALA A 182 3.06 -11.17 1.17
C ALA A 182 4.25 -10.22 1.09
N PHE A 183 5.46 -10.77 0.84
CA PHE A 183 6.75 -10.08 0.63
C PHE A 183 7.38 -10.50 -0.69
#